data_3366b675dcac25e0e6bfaa0af807f8a8
#
_entry.id   3366b675dcac25e0e6bfaa0af807f8a8
#
_cell.length_a   1.000
_cell.length_b   1.000
_cell.length_c   1.000
_cell.angle_alpha   90.00
_cell.angle_beta   90.00
_cell.angle_gamma   90.00
#
_symmetry.space_group_name_H-M   'P 1'
#
loop_
_entity.id
_entity.type
_entity.pdbx_description
1 polymer ?
#
loop_
_entity_poly.entity_id
_entity_poly.type
_entity_poly.pdbx_seq_one_letter_code
_entity_poly.pdbx_strand_id
1 'polypeptide(L)' 'MFEYVVANGKRVTINPKMITVILESDKECETLIYTADSPEPIKVQETYEKINKAFQKFSYSMQTFYTVRDNSRF' A
#
# COMPACT_ATOMS: atom_id res chain seq x y z
N MET A 1 1.12 1.73 10.26
CA MET A 1 -0.05 1.13 9.65
C MET A 1 -0.75 2.09 8.74
N PHE A 2 -1.38 1.56 7.71
CA PHE A 2 -2.07 2.39 6.74
C PHE A 2 -3.53 2.59 7.16
N GLU A 3 -3.91 3.83 7.40
CA GLU A 3 -5.29 4.15 7.72
C GLU A 3 -5.82 5.11 6.68
N TYR A 4 -6.93 4.75 6.05
CA TYR A 4 -7.51 5.52 4.97
C TYR A 4 -9.02 5.55 5.09
N VAL A 5 -9.64 6.37 4.23
CA VAL A 5 -11.09 6.48 4.15
C VAL A 5 -11.54 5.79 2.86
N VAL A 6 -12.56 4.96 2.96
CA VAL A 6 -13.13 4.31 1.79
C VAL A 6 -14.33 5.11 1.28
N ALA A 7 -14.87 4.70 0.12
CA ALA A 7 -15.87 5.48 -0.61
C ALA A 7 -17.11 5.85 0.21
N ASN A 8 -17.48 5.04 1.18
CA ASN A 8 -18.66 5.33 2.00
C ASN A 8 -18.36 6.19 3.21
N GLY A 9 -17.15 6.74 3.29
CA GLY A 9 -16.75 7.62 4.39
C GLY A 9 -16.22 6.91 5.62
N LYS A 10 -16.23 5.59 5.62
CA LYS A 10 -15.69 4.83 6.75
C LYS A 10 -14.19 4.74 6.69
N ARG A 11 -13.57 4.63 7.85
CA ARG A 11 -12.13 4.46 7.92
C ARG A 11 -11.76 2.99 7.81
N VAL A 12 -10.62 2.73 7.21
CA VAL A 12 -10.09 1.38 7.10
C VAL A 12 -8.61 1.40 7.48
N THR A 13 -8.19 0.40 8.23
CA THR A 13 -6.78 0.21 8.56
C THR A 13 -6.30 -1.02 7.82
N ILE A 14 -5.24 -0.85 7.04
CA ILE A 14 -4.71 -1.92 6.21
C ILE A 14 -3.32 -2.29 6.71
N ASN A 15 -3.10 -3.60 6.87
CA ASN A 15 -1.76 -4.08 7.21
C ASN A 15 -0.94 -4.06 5.92
N PRO A 16 0.10 -3.22 5.85
CA PRO A 16 0.86 -3.10 4.61
C PRO A 16 1.53 -4.40 4.18
N LYS A 17 1.77 -5.33 5.10
CA LYS A 17 2.34 -6.62 4.74
C LYS A 17 1.38 -7.48 3.93
N MET A 18 0.09 -7.17 4.01
CA MET A 18 -0.93 -7.93 3.28
C MET A 18 -1.20 -7.36 1.89
N ILE A 19 -0.62 -6.24 1.56
CA ILE A 19 -0.87 -5.59 0.28
C ILE A 19 -0.10 -6.31 -0.83
N THR A 20 -0.83 -6.72 -1.85
CA THR A 20 -0.23 -7.38 -3.01
C THR A 20 -0.13 -6.47 -4.22
N VAL A 21 -1.11 -5.59 -4.41
CA VAL A 21 -1.14 -4.68 -5.56
C VAL A 21 -1.75 -3.35 -5.12
N ILE A 22 -1.14 -2.27 -5.59
CA ILE A 22 -1.71 -0.93 -5.48
C ILE A 22 -1.94 -0.45 -6.91
N LEU A 23 -3.19 -0.18 -7.24
CA LEU A 23 -3.57 0.14 -8.61
C LEU A 23 -4.29 1.47 -8.66
N GLU A 24 -3.86 2.32 -9.59
CA GLU A 24 -4.52 3.58 -9.81
C GLU A 24 -5.92 3.36 -10.36
N SER A 25 -6.91 4.05 -9.78
CA SER A 25 -8.29 3.96 -10.24
C SER A 25 -8.54 4.93 -11.39
N ASP A 26 -9.61 4.66 -12.15
CA ASP A 26 -10.08 5.60 -13.16
C ASP A 26 -10.69 6.85 -12.53
N LYS A 27 -11.08 6.78 -11.29
CA LYS A 27 -11.66 7.91 -10.57
C LYS A 27 -10.57 8.72 -9.92
N GLU A 28 -10.76 10.05 -9.89
CA GLU A 28 -9.83 10.93 -9.19
C GLU A 28 -9.86 10.66 -7.69
N CYS A 29 -8.70 10.79 -7.06
CA CYS A 29 -8.56 10.63 -5.62
C CYS A 29 -9.07 9.28 -5.14
N GLU A 30 -8.90 8.25 -5.96
CA GLU A 30 -9.25 6.89 -5.57
C GLU A 30 -8.13 5.96 -5.99
N THR A 31 -7.84 5.01 -5.13
CA THR A 31 -6.81 4.00 -5.40
C THR A 31 -7.34 2.65 -4.95
N LEU A 32 -7.04 1.63 -5.72
CA LEU A 32 -7.45 0.27 -5.43
C LEU A 32 -6.31 -0.45 -4.75
N ILE A 33 -6.57 -0.99 -3.56
CA ILE A 33 -5.56 -1.75 -2.82
C ILE A 33 -6.03 -3.19 -2.71
N TYR A 34 -5.25 -4.09 -3.29
CA TYR A 34 -5.51 -5.52 -3.21
C TYR A 34 -4.70 -6.11 -2.08
N THR A 35 -5.35 -6.98 -1.32
CA THR A 35 -4.69 -7.65 -0.21
C THR A 35 -4.75 -9.16 -0.40
N ALA A 36 -3.84 -9.86 0.26
CA ALA A 36 -3.70 -11.31 0.07
C ALA A 36 -4.89 -12.10 0.60
N ASP A 37 -5.65 -11.52 1.52
CA ASP A 37 -6.74 -12.22 2.19
C ASP A 37 -8.11 -11.97 1.56
N SER A 38 -8.16 -11.20 0.49
CA SER A 38 -9.44 -10.87 -0.14
C SER A 38 -9.28 -10.80 -1.65
N PRO A 39 -10.26 -11.33 -2.42
CA PRO A 39 -10.21 -11.24 -3.88
C PRO A 39 -10.61 -9.87 -4.41
N GLU A 40 -11.26 -9.05 -3.60
CA GLU A 40 -11.73 -7.75 -4.04
C GLU A 40 -10.85 -6.63 -3.50
N PRO A 41 -10.64 -5.58 -4.30
CA PRO A 41 -9.81 -4.47 -3.83
C PRO A 41 -10.54 -3.60 -2.83
N ILE A 42 -9.77 -2.91 -2.02
CA ILE A 42 -10.27 -1.86 -1.14
C ILE A 42 -10.13 -0.55 -1.89
N LYS A 43 -11.25 0.15 -2.05
CA LYS A 43 -11.26 1.42 -2.76
C LYS A 43 -11.08 2.55 -1.76
N VAL A 44 -9.87 3.09 -1.69
CA VAL A 44 -9.56 4.15 -0.74
C VAL A 44 -9.62 5.51 -1.41
N GLN A 45 -10.07 6.51 -0.67
CA GLN A 45 -10.20 7.88 -1.16
C GLN A 45 -8.90 8.63 -0.94
N GLU A 46 -7.90 8.28 -1.74
CA GLU A 46 -6.60 8.92 -1.69
C GLU A 46 -5.93 8.72 -3.04
N THR A 47 -5.02 9.63 -3.39
CA THR A 47 -4.33 9.54 -4.67
C THR A 47 -3.34 8.38 -4.66
N TYR A 48 -3.14 7.81 -5.84
CA TYR A 48 -2.18 6.73 -6.02
C TYR A 48 -0.79 7.17 -5.57
N GLU A 49 -0.39 8.40 -5.89
CA GLU A 49 0.94 8.89 -5.56
C GLU A 49 1.18 8.90 -4.06
N LYS A 50 0.20 9.35 -3.30
CA LYS A 50 0.35 9.40 -1.84
C LYS A 50 0.43 8.02 -1.23
N ILE A 51 -0.44 7.12 -1.69
CA ILE A 51 -0.46 5.76 -1.16
C ILE A 51 0.80 5.03 -1.54
N ASN A 52 1.20 5.15 -2.80
CA ASN A 52 2.40 4.49 -3.28
C ASN A 52 3.64 4.99 -2.55
N LYS A 53 3.71 6.29 -2.31
CA LYS A 53 4.83 6.87 -1.59
C LYS A 53 4.90 6.36 -0.16
N ALA A 54 3.75 6.28 0.50
CA ALA A 54 3.70 5.76 1.86
C ALA A 54 4.10 4.28 1.90
N PHE A 55 3.64 3.52 0.91
CA PHE A 55 3.99 2.10 0.85
C PHE A 55 5.48 1.92 0.54
N GLN A 56 6.04 2.76 -0.31
CA GLN A 56 7.47 2.69 -0.61
C GLN A 56 8.32 2.94 0.62
N LYS A 57 7.90 3.87 1.46
CA LYS A 57 8.62 4.11 2.71
C LYS A 57 8.61 2.88 3.60
N PHE A 58 7.47 2.21 3.67
CA PHE A 58 7.36 0.98 4.43
C PHE A 58 8.26 -0.11 3.83
N SER A 59 8.17 -0.31 2.52
CA SER A 59 8.99 -1.29 1.83
C SER A 59 10.47 -1.00 1.96
N TYR A 60 10.83 0.27 1.86
CA TYR A 60 12.22 0.67 1.99
C TYR A 60 12.76 0.35 3.37
N SER A 61 11.97 0.62 4.39
CA SER A 61 12.38 0.30 5.77
C SER A 61 12.59 -1.19 5.93
N MET A 62 11.71 -2.01 5.36
CA MET A 62 11.89 -3.45 5.41
C MET A 62 13.09 -3.90 4.61
N GLN A 63 13.28 -3.30 3.45
CA GLN A 63 14.43 -3.62 2.60
C GLN A 63 15.74 -3.26 3.26
N THR A 64 15.72 -2.29 4.14
CA THR A 64 16.94 -1.92 4.85
C THR A 64 17.49 -3.10 5.64
N PHE A 65 16.61 -3.91 6.23
CA PHE A 65 17.04 -5.13 6.89
C PHE A 65 17.68 -6.11 5.94
N TYR A 66 17.10 -6.26 4.77
CA TYR A 66 17.59 -7.24 3.81
C TYR A 66 18.77 -6.69 3.02
N THR A 67 18.79 -5.38 2.82
CA THR A 67 19.85 -4.74 2.08
C THR A 67 21.22 -4.95 2.71
N VAL A 68 21.25 -5.01 4.03
CA VAL A 68 22.51 -5.29 4.75
C VAL A 68 23.09 -6.61 4.26
N ARG A 69 22.23 -7.60 4.06
CA ARG A 69 22.69 -8.89 3.56
C ARG A 69 22.93 -8.86 2.06
N ASP A 70 22.08 -8.15 1.35
CA ASP A 70 22.22 -8.07 -0.10
C ASP A 70 23.49 -7.34 -0.48
N ASN A 71 23.83 -6.29 0.24
CA ASN A 71 25.05 -5.57 -0.02
C ASN A 71 26.27 -6.44 0.16
N SER A 72 26.19 -7.42 1.03
CA SER A 72 27.33 -8.29 1.24
C SER A 72 27.57 -9.24 0.06
N ARG A 73 26.59 -9.34 -0.85
CA ARG A 73 26.73 -10.17 -2.04
C ARG A 73 27.38 -9.43 -3.20
N PHE A 74 27.38 -8.14 -3.10
CA PHE A 74 27.98 -7.34 -4.15
C PHE A 74 29.31 -6.78 -3.67
#